data_5c74a4499285a9c9e8c3cec62e5d27e4
#
_entry.id   5c74a4499285a9c9e8c3cec62e5d27e4
#
_cell.length_a   1.000
_cell.length_b   1.000
_cell.length_c   1.000
_cell.angle_alpha   90.00
_cell.angle_beta   90.00
_cell.angle_gamma   90.00
#
_symmetry.space_group_name_H-M   'P 1'
#
loop_
_entity.id
_entity.type
_entity.pdbx_description
1 polymer ?
#
loop_
_entity_poly.entity_id
_entity_poly.type
_entity_poly.pdbx_seq_one_letter_code
_entity_poly.pdbx_strand_id
1 'polypeptide(L)'
;GPILNTWFDRPLGVAGRVAIKSEDVFNPRMVLYRSKKPVMIIPNLAIHMNRDVNKGVGINNQVDLMPVLDSIPEDERTTDYFLSFLARELSVEKSDIIDFELNTFCMEEPCFVGVNDTMISSPRIDNQSSCRALLDAIEDGNRADGINLIALFDHEEIGSSSKQGAASIMLHDMLRRILRNMDLSENEIDESIYDAMLLSVDVAHALHPNKKEKMDITNKPVICLLYTSDAADEL
;
A
#
# COMPACT_ATOMS: atom_id res chain seq x y z
N GLY A 1 -5.64 9.03 2.30
CA GLY A 1 -4.92 8.68 3.55
C GLY A 1 -5.61 7.62 4.37
N PRO A 2 -4.95 7.00 5.37
CA PRO A 2 -5.51 5.87 6.11
C PRO A 2 -6.72 6.28 6.98
N ILE A 3 -7.71 5.38 7.07
CA ILE A 3 -8.81 5.51 8.02
C ILE A 3 -8.32 4.96 9.37
N LEU A 4 -7.91 5.85 10.27
CA LEU A 4 -7.18 5.50 11.49
C LEU A 4 -7.95 4.59 12.44
N ASN A 5 -9.27 4.78 12.58
CA ASN A 5 -10.10 3.98 13.48
C ASN A 5 -10.21 2.50 13.07
N THR A 6 -9.88 2.17 11.83
CA THR A 6 -9.89 0.78 11.36
C THR A 6 -8.66 -0.03 11.79
N TRP A 7 -7.68 0.61 12.42
CA TRP A 7 -6.46 -0.04 12.88
C TRP A 7 -6.56 -0.60 14.30
N PHE A 8 -7.53 -0.12 15.10
CA PHE A 8 -7.72 -0.59 16.47
C PHE A 8 -8.23 -2.02 16.54
N ASP A 9 -7.78 -2.75 17.56
CA ASP A 9 -8.21 -4.09 17.95
C ASP A 9 -8.02 -5.16 16.87
N ARG A 10 -7.17 -4.90 15.87
CA ARG A 10 -6.87 -5.84 14.79
C ARG A 10 -5.56 -6.58 15.01
N PRO A 11 -5.47 -7.84 14.56
CA PRO A 11 -4.20 -8.57 14.52
C PRO A 11 -3.27 -7.95 13.49
N LEU A 12 -2.12 -7.42 13.94
CA LEU A 12 -1.16 -6.74 13.09
C LEU A 12 0.12 -7.54 12.93
N GLY A 13 0.60 -7.60 11.69
CA GLY A 13 1.93 -8.03 11.34
C GLY A 13 2.88 -6.85 11.12
N VAL A 14 4.15 -7.16 10.91
CA VAL A 14 5.20 -6.20 10.58
C VAL A 14 5.90 -6.65 9.31
N ALA A 15 6.11 -5.72 8.38
CA ALA A 15 6.84 -5.98 7.14
C ALA A 15 7.65 -4.75 6.71
N GLY A 16 8.71 -5.00 5.97
CA GLY A 16 9.55 -3.95 5.40
C GLY A 16 10.97 -4.41 5.10
N ARG A 17 11.92 -3.51 5.23
CA ARG A 17 13.34 -3.73 4.90
C ARG A 17 14.20 -3.64 6.14
N VAL A 18 15.22 -4.48 6.21
CA VAL A 18 16.23 -4.49 7.26
C VAL A 18 17.62 -4.42 6.61
N ALA A 19 18.41 -3.47 7.03
CA ALA A 19 19.80 -3.33 6.63
C ALA A 19 20.69 -4.12 7.60
N ILE A 20 21.41 -5.11 7.08
CA ILE A 20 22.30 -5.98 7.85
C ILE A 20 23.73 -5.72 7.40
N LYS A 21 24.68 -5.77 8.32
CA LYS A 21 26.11 -5.67 8.04
C LYS A 21 26.54 -6.64 6.96
N SER A 22 27.40 -6.19 6.07
CA SER A 22 28.09 -6.98 5.07
C SER A 22 29.60 -6.77 5.16
N GLU A 23 30.37 -7.48 4.37
CA GLU A 23 31.82 -7.28 4.26
C GLU A 23 32.16 -5.88 3.72
N ASP A 24 31.31 -5.34 2.83
CA ASP A 24 31.42 -3.97 2.31
C ASP A 24 30.59 -3.01 3.17
N VAL A 25 31.26 -2.14 3.94
CA VAL A 25 30.63 -1.17 4.83
C VAL A 25 29.69 -0.20 4.10
N PHE A 26 29.94 0.11 2.84
CA PHE A 26 29.13 1.04 2.04
C PHE A 26 27.95 0.36 1.33
N ASN A 27 27.91 -0.98 1.33
CA ASN A 27 26.85 -1.76 0.72
C ASN A 27 26.24 -2.78 1.70
N PRO A 28 25.44 -2.33 2.69
CA PRO A 28 24.79 -3.26 3.61
C PRO A 28 23.86 -4.20 2.87
N ARG A 29 23.72 -5.40 3.36
CA ARG A 29 22.80 -6.39 2.81
C ARG A 29 21.36 -6.01 3.19
N MET A 30 20.53 -5.69 2.21
CA MET A 30 19.12 -5.41 2.42
C MET A 30 18.31 -6.71 2.41
N VAL A 31 17.54 -6.95 3.47
CA VAL A 31 16.68 -8.12 3.63
C VAL A 31 15.24 -7.66 3.75
N LEU A 32 14.34 -8.28 2.99
CA LEU A 32 12.91 -8.10 3.17
C LEU A 32 12.44 -8.99 4.31
N TYR A 33 11.70 -8.40 5.25
CA TYR A 33 11.08 -9.10 6.35
C TYR A 33 9.56 -8.95 6.31
N ARG A 34 8.85 -10.02 6.62
CA ARG A 34 7.41 -10.04 6.83
C ARG A 34 7.10 -11.07 7.92
N SER A 35 6.44 -10.66 8.99
CA SER A 35 6.01 -11.56 10.05
C SER A 35 5.02 -12.61 9.52
N LYS A 36 5.19 -13.86 9.98
CA LYS A 36 4.36 -15.00 9.56
C LYS A 36 3.05 -15.12 10.35
N LYS A 37 2.99 -14.46 11.49
CA LYS A 37 1.81 -14.44 12.40
C LYS A 37 1.63 -13.02 12.93
N PRO A 38 0.46 -12.69 13.49
CA PRO A 38 0.26 -11.43 14.19
C PRO A 38 1.27 -11.31 15.34
N VAL A 39 1.91 -10.15 15.44
CA VAL A 39 2.93 -9.85 16.45
C VAL A 39 2.63 -8.56 17.21
N MET A 40 1.64 -7.79 16.76
CA MET A 40 1.25 -6.51 17.37
C MET A 40 -0.25 -6.33 17.37
N ILE A 41 -0.73 -5.43 18.24
CA ILE A 41 -2.09 -4.93 18.28
C ILE A 41 -2.07 -3.47 18.73
N ILE A 42 -2.96 -2.64 18.20
CA ILE A 42 -3.22 -1.30 18.70
C ILE A 42 -4.50 -1.38 19.53
N PRO A 43 -4.41 -1.39 20.85
CA PRO A 43 -5.58 -1.57 21.70
C PRO A 43 -6.43 -0.29 21.75
N ASN A 44 -7.74 -0.44 21.63
CA ASN A 44 -8.67 0.65 21.85
C ASN A 44 -8.95 0.83 23.36
N LEU A 45 -9.39 2.03 23.73
CA LEU A 45 -9.87 2.28 25.09
C LEU A 45 -11.23 1.64 25.31
N ALA A 46 -11.42 1.05 26.49
CA ALA A 46 -12.73 0.61 26.91
C ALA A 46 -13.73 1.79 26.99
N ILE A 47 -14.98 1.55 26.68
CA ILE A 47 -16.01 2.59 26.66
C ILE A 47 -16.14 3.35 27.99
N HIS A 48 -15.75 2.73 29.09
CA HIS A 48 -15.74 3.38 30.42
C HIS A 48 -14.76 4.54 30.50
N MET A 49 -13.69 4.51 29.71
CA MET A 49 -12.67 5.57 29.64
C MET A 49 -12.82 6.47 28.41
N ASN A 50 -13.68 6.10 27.46
CA ASN A 50 -13.96 6.87 26.25
C ASN A 50 -15.44 6.83 25.89
N ARG A 51 -16.28 7.55 26.66
CA ARG A 51 -17.74 7.54 26.51
C ARG A 51 -18.25 8.20 25.23
N ASP A 52 -17.40 9.01 24.60
CA ASP A 52 -17.73 9.73 23.37
C ASP A 52 -17.25 9.03 22.10
N VAL A 53 -16.68 7.84 22.20
CA VAL A 53 -16.15 7.07 21.06
C VAL A 53 -17.14 6.96 19.90
N ASN A 54 -18.43 6.75 20.19
CA ASN A 54 -19.48 6.63 19.18
C ASN A 54 -19.95 7.96 18.59
N LYS A 55 -19.48 9.09 19.11
CA LYS A 55 -19.76 10.44 18.59
C LYS A 55 -18.65 10.98 17.69
N GLY A 56 -17.55 10.25 17.59
CA GLY A 56 -16.34 10.62 16.88
C GLY A 56 -15.34 11.33 17.81
N VAL A 57 -14.20 10.68 18.02
CA VAL A 57 -13.06 11.22 18.79
C VAL A 57 -11.89 11.38 17.84
N GLY A 58 -11.23 12.54 17.88
CA GLY A 58 -10.00 12.78 17.12
C GLY A 58 -8.90 11.81 17.56
N ILE A 59 -8.29 11.11 16.63
CA ILE A 59 -7.20 10.16 16.88
C ILE A 59 -5.87 10.88 16.67
N ASN A 60 -4.99 10.80 17.68
CA ASN A 60 -3.62 11.28 17.58
C ASN A 60 -2.70 10.14 17.12
N ASN A 61 -2.11 10.29 15.93
CA ASN A 61 -1.28 9.26 15.31
C ASN A 61 -0.08 8.83 16.17
N GLN A 62 0.50 9.75 16.95
CA GLN A 62 1.70 9.47 17.74
C GLN A 62 1.38 8.82 19.08
N VAL A 63 0.18 9.03 19.60
CA VAL A 63 -0.20 8.57 20.96
C VAL A 63 -1.13 7.37 20.87
N ASP A 64 -2.20 7.49 20.08
CA ASP A 64 -3.28 6.50 20.08
C ASP A 64 -2.96 5.28 19.20
N LEU A 65 -2.08 5.43 18.20
CA LEU A 65 -1.71 4.36 17.28
C LEU A 65 -0.41 3.63 17.64
N MET A 66 0.04 3.75 18.88
CA MET A 66 1.21 3.00 19.36
C MET A 66 0.87 1.50 19.49
N PRO A 67 1.49 0.62 18.68
CA PRO A 67 1.20 -0.80 18.76
C PRO A 67 1.86 -1.44 20.00
N VAL A 68 1.15 -2.35 20.62
CA VAL A 68 1.66 -3.22 21.68
C VAL A 68 2.21 -4.49 21.04
N LEU A 69 3.49 -4.78 21.30
CA LEU A 69 4.19 -5.93 20.75
C LEU A 69 4.01 -7.18 21.63
N ASP A 70 4.16 -7.04 22.94
CA ASP A 70 4.12 -8.19 23.85
C ASP A 70 3.80 -7.73 25.29
N SER A 71 3.48 -8.73 26.13
CA SER A 71 3.39 -8.57 27.59
C SER A 71 4.50 -9.40 28.22
N ILE A 72 5.53 -8.72 28.73
CA ILE A 72 6.71 -9.34 29.30
C ILE A 72 6.82 -9.04 30.80
N PRO A 73 7.40 -9.96 31.61
CA PRO A 73 7.71 -9.69 33.00
C PRO A 73 8.61 -8.47 33.18
N GLU A 74 8.51 -7.82 34.31
CA GLU A 74 9.25 -6.57 34.56
C GLU A 74 10.77 -6.76 34.54
N ASP A 75 11.24 -7.88 35.03
CA ASP A 75 12.64 -8.30 35.07
C ASP A 75 13.22 -8.67 33.69
N GLU A 76 12.36 -8.96 32.71
CA GLU A 76 12.75 -9.24 31.33
C GLU A 76 12.69 -8.00 30.42
N ARG A 77 12.22 -6.86 30.93
CA ARG A 77 12.08 -5.64 30.13
C ARG A 77 13.44 -5.09 29.73
N THR A 78 13.65 -4.94 28.43
CA THR A 78 14.84 -4.34 27.84
C THR A 78 14.43 -3.28 26.84
N THR A 79 15.27 -2.27 26.65
CA THR A 79 15.03 -1.18 25.67
C THR A 79 15.14 -1.66 24.23
N ASP A 80 15.75 -2.82 24.01
CA ASP A 80 16.01 -3.41 22.69
C ASP A 80 15.21 -4.69 22.42
N TYR A 81 14.07 -4.88 23.11
CA TYR A 81 13.23 -6.06 22.96
C TYR A 81 12.79 -6.30 21.50
N PHE A 82 12.36 -5.24 20.81
CA PHE A 82 11.98 -5.34 19.39
C PHE A 82 13.17 -5.73 18.50
N LEU A 83 14.34 -5.17 18.75
CA LEU A 83 15.55 -5.53 18.00
C LEU A 83 15.95 -7.00 18.26
N SER A 84 15.79 -7.48 19.48
CA SER A 84 16.02 -8.90 19.82
C SER A 84 15.03 -9.83 19.11
N PHE A 85 13.76 -9.42 19.03
CA PHE A 85 12.75 -10.13 18.25
C PHE A 85 13.17 -10.19 16.77
N LEU A 86 13.53 -9.06 16.17
CA LEU A 86 13.90 -8.98 14.75
C LEU A 86 15.15 -9.79 14.43
N ALA A 87 16.18 -9.75 15.28
CA ALA A 87 17.40 -10.53 15.14
C ALA A 87 17.12 -12.04 15.15
N ARG A 88 16.25 -12.50 16.05
CA ARG A 88 15.81 -13.89 16.12
C ARG A 88 15.05 -14.31 14.84
N GLU A 89 14.12 -13.49 14.37
CA GLU A 89 13.35 -13.78 13.15
C GLU A 89 14.23 -13.87 11.90
N LEU A 90 15.27 -13.05 11.83
CA LEU A 90 16.22 -13.01 10.72
C LEU A 90 17.40 -13.98 10.88
N SER A 91 17.53 -14.63 12.05
CA SER A 91 18.65 -15.51 12.38
C SER A 91 20.02 -14.81 12.26
N VAL A 92 20.12 -13.59 12.81
CA VAL A 92 21.34 -12.77 12.87
C VAL A 92 21.57 -12.28 14.29
N GLU A 93 22.79 -11.78 14.55
CA GLU A 93 23.06 -11.10 15.82
C GLU A 93 22.45 -9.69 15.82
N LYS A 94 22.02 -9.20 16.97
CA LYS A 94 21.49 -7.82 17.10
C LYS A 94 22.47 -6.77 16.59
N SER A 95 23.75 -6.97 16.86
CA SER A 95 24.83 -6.06 16.43
C SER A 95 25.01 -6.01 14.91
N ASP A 96 24.44 -6.94 14.15
CA ASP A 96 24.53 -6.98 12.71
C ASP A 96 23.39 -6.19 12.04
N ILE A 97 22.33 -5.88 12.77
CA ILE A 97 21.24 -5.01 12.29
C ILE A 97 21.73 -3.57 12.39
N ILE A 98 21.86 -2.91 11.25
CA ILE A 98 22.29 -1.51 11.14
C ILE A 98 21.10 -0.58 11.31
N ASP A 99 20.01 -0.85 10.58
CA ASP A 99 18.80 -0.05 10.54
C ASP A 99 17.63 -0.86 9.96
N PHE A 100 16.42 -0.36 10.11
CA PHE A 100 15.23 -0.97 9.50
C PHE A 100 14.15 0.06 9.20
N GLU A 101 13.41 -0.19 8.14
CA GLU A 101 12.18 0.52 7.78
C GLU A 101 11.06 -0.52 7.76
N LEU A 102 10.27 -0.55 8.82
CA LEU A 102 9.22 -1.54 9.02
C LEU A 102 7.87 -0.86 9.27
N ASN A 103 6.83 -1.39 8.65
CA ASN A 103 5.46 -0.93 8.77
C ASN A 103 4.58 -2.03 9.32
N THR A 104 3.56 -1.66 10.07
CA THR A 104 2.50 -2.58 10.47
C THR A 104 1.53 -2.81 9.31
N PHE A 105 0.96 -3.99 9.24
CA PHE A 105 -0.11 -4.32 8.30
C PHE A 105 -1.17 -5.20 8.96
N CYS A 106 -2.41 -5.08 8.51
CA CYS A 106 -3.49 -5.94 8.98
C CYS A 106 -3.30 -7.35 8.44
N MET A 107 -3.40 -8.35 9.31
CA MET A 107 -3.26 -9.77 8.96
C MET A 107 -4.59 -10.50 8.79
N GLU A 108 -5.70 -9.78 8.79
CA GLU A 108 -6.98 -10.38 8.44
C GLU A 108 -6.98 -10.84 6.98
N GLU A 109 -7.42 -12.08 6.76
CA GLU A 109 -7.46 -12.66 5.43
C GLU A 109 -8.64 -12.11 4.63
N PRO A 110 -8.47 -11.90 3.31
CA PRO A 110 -9.57 -11.59 2.41
C PRO A 110 -10.64 -12.69 2.45
N CYS A 111 -11.91 -12.29 2.33
CA CYS A 111 -13.01 -13.24 2.28
C CYS A 111 -14.12 -12.81 1.33
N PHE A 112 -14.88 -13.78 0.86
CA PHE A 112 -16.14 -13.51 0.18
C PHE A 112 -17.22 -13.14 1.20
N VAL A 113 -18.10 -12.23 0.82
CA VAL A 113 -19.18 -11.71 1.66
C VAL A 113 -20.49 -11.69 0.86
N GLY A 114 -21.58 -11.89 1.58
CA GLY A 114 -22.95 -11.94 1.03
C GLY A 114 -23.52 -13.34 1.03
N VAL A 115 -24.84 -13.44 0.92
CA VAL A 115 -25.54 -14.73 0.94
C VAL A 115 -25.10 -15.64 -0.21
N ASN A 116 -24.70 -15.02 -1.33
CA ASN A 116 -24.27 -15.72 -2.55
C ASN A 116 -22.80 -15.43 -2.89
N ASP A 117 -21.98 -15.04 -1.92
CA ASP A 117 -20.55 -14.73 -2.10
C ASP A 117 -20.26 -13.72 -3.23
N THR A 118 -21.13 -12.72 -3.38
CA THR A 118 -21.08 -11.75 -4.48
C THR A 118 -20.15 -10.57 -4.25
N MET A 119 -19.60 -10.43 -3.06
CA MET A 119 -18.69 -9.35 -2.68
C MET A 119 -17.38 -9.90 -2.13
N ILE A 120 -16.33 -9.11 -2.23
CA ILE A 120 -15.02 -9.40 -1.61
C ILE A 120 -14.76 -8.36 -0.55
N SER A 121 -14.42 -8.82 0.67
CA SER A 121 -13.87 -7.97 1.72
C SER A 121 -12.37 -8.21 1.82
N SER A 122 -11.59 -7.18 1.54
CA SER A 122 -10.13 -7.25 1.59
C SER A 122 -9.56 -5.87 1.91
N PRO A 123 -8.44 -5.78 2.64
CA PRO A 123 -7.67 -4.54 2.67
C PRO A 123 -7.05 -4.28 1.28
N ARG A 124 -6.80 -3.02 0.97
CA ARG A 124 -6.07 -2.59 -0.22
C ARG A 124 -6.70 -3.00 -1.57
N ILE A 125 -8.02 -3.16 -1.64
CA ILE A 125 -8.74 -3.29 -2.91
C ILE A 125 -8.43 -2.09 -3.79
N ASP A 126 -8.44 -0.92 -3.24
CA ASP A 126 -7.82 0.27 -3.75
C ASP A 126 -6.31 0.23 -3.40
N ASN A 127 -5.42 0.09 -4.41
CA ASN A 127 -5.72 -0.08 -5.83
C ASN A 127 -5.20 -1.44 -6.35
N GLN A 128 -5.18 -2.49 -5.52
CA GLN A 128 -4.70 -3.83 -5.92
C GLN A 128 -5.59 -4.48 -7.00
N SER A 129 -6.88 -4.14 -7.03
CA SER A 129 -7.78 -4.66 -8.07
C SER A 129 -7.43 -4.11 -9.45
N SER A 130 -7.16 -2.80 -9.57
CA SER A 130 -6.70 -2.20 -10.83
C SER A 130 -5.30 -2.70 -11.22
N CYS A 131 -4.39 -2.86 -10.25
CA CYS A 131 -3.09 -3.48 -10.52
C CYS A 131 -3.23 -4.88 -11.11
N ARG A 132 -4.13 -5.70 -10.58
CA ARG A 132 -4.41 -7.04 -11.12
C ARG A 132 -5.00 -6.97 -12.53
N ALA A 133 -5.97 -6.09 -12.76
CA ALA A 133 -6.57 -5.90 -14.08
C ALA A 133 -5.54 -5.48 -15.14
N LEU A 134 -4.61 -4.58 -14.78
CA LEU A 134 -3.53 -4.17 -15.67
C LEU A 134 -2.56 -5.33 -15.99
N LEU A 135 -2.22 -6.16 -15.00
CA LEU A 135 -1.38 -7.34 -15.20
C LEU A 135 -2.05 -8.35 -16.13
N ASP A 136 -3.33 -8.65 -15.92
CA ASP A 136 -4.09 -9.54 -16.80
C ASP A 136 -4.17 -8.96 -18.22
N ALA A 137 -4.41 -7.65 -18.34
CA ALA A 137 -4.50 -7.01 -19.66
C ALA A 137 -3.18 -7.04 -20.45
N ILE A 138 -2.01 -6.97 -19.80
CA ILE A 138 -0.72 -7.05 -20.50
C ILE A 138 -0.36 -8.50 -20.86
N GLU A 139 -0.76 -9.47 -20.03
CA GLU A 139 -0.58 -10.90 -20.32
C GLU A 139 -1.43 -11.36 -21.51
N ASP A 140 -2.69 -10.92 -21.57
CA ASP A 140 -3.63 -11.25 -22.66
C ASP A 140 -3.42 -10.37 -23.89
N GLY A 141 -2.70 -9.27 -23.74
CA GLY A 141 -2.49 -8.28 -24.80
C GLY A 141 -1.66 -8.84 -25.96
N ASN A 142 -2.20 -8.79 -27.18
CA ASN A 142 -1.48 -9.08 -28.39
C ASN A 142 -1.46 -7.85 -29.29
N ARG A 143 -0.29 -7.25 -29.44
CA ARG A 143 -0.09 -6.05 -30.25
C ARG A 143 0.89 -6.36 -31.39
N ALA A 144 0.47 -6.06 -32.62
CA ALA A 144 1.31 -6.26 -33.79
C ALA A 144 2.42 -5.20 -33.88
N ASP A 145 2.11 -3.94 -33.54
CA ASP A 145 3.01 -2.79 -33.62
C ASP A 145 2.98 -1.96 -32.34
N GLY A 146 4.14 -1.43 -31.96
CA GLY A 146 4.32 -0.58 -30.79
C GLY A 146 4.54 -1.32 -29.47
N ILE A 147 4.49 -0.60 -28.36
CA ILE A 147 4.81 -1.10 -27.02
C ILE A 147 3.61 -0.88 -26.09
N ASN A 148 3.20 -1.92 -25.39
CA ASN A 148 2.34 -1.80 -24.22
C ASN A 148 3.21 -1.78 -22.97
N LEU A 149 2.98 -0.82 -22.10
CA LEU A 149 3.71 -0.70 -20.85
C LEU A 149 2.71 -0.46 -19.73
N ILE A 150 2.89 -1.14 -18.61
CA ILE A 150 2.18 -0.83 -17.36
C ILE A 150 3.17 -0.25 -16.36
N ALA A 151 2.71 0.73 -15.59
CA ALA A 151 3.47 1.30 -14.49
C ALA A 151 2.62 1.22 -13.22
N LEU A 152 3.12 0.55 -12.19
CA LEU A 152 2.50 0.44 -10.88
C LEU A 152 3.32 1.31 -9.92
N PHE A 153 2.73 2.39 -9.46
CA PHE A 153 3.41 3.36 -8.60
C PHE A 153 3.19 3.05 -7.12
N ASP A 154 4.15 3.44 -6.31
CA ASP A 154 4.03 3.43 -4.85
C ASP A 154 3.69 4.84 -4.34
N HIS A 155 3.28 4.93 -3.07
CA HIS A 155 3.08 6.20 -2.36
C HIS A 155 1.98 7.12 -2.92
N GLU A 156 0.97 6.57 -3.59
CA GLU A 156 -0.19 7.34 -4.04
C GLU A 156 -0.88 8.00 -2.85
N GLU A 157 -1.19 7.25 -1.77
CA GLU A 157 -1.91 7.69 -0.57
C GLU A 157 -1.23 8.82 0.22
N ILE A 158 0.04 9.08 -0.03
CA ILE A 158 0.81 10.18 0.58
C ILE A 158 1.19 11.28 -0.42
N GLY A 159 0.53 11.31 -1.60
CA GLY A 159 0.63 12.40 -2.57
C GLY A 159 1.63 12.19 -3.69
N SER A 160 2.08 10.97 -3.95
CA SER A 160 2.89 10.56 -5.13
C SER A 160 4.25 11.26 -5.31
N SER A 161 4.64 12.17 -4.40
CA SER A 161 5.84 13.03 -4.56
C SER A 161 7.15 12.38 -4.15
N SER A 162 7.16 11.07 -3.87
CA SER A 162 8.37 10.33 -3.56
C SER A 162 9.10 9.87 -4.82
N LYS A 163 10.31 9.31 -4.65
CA LYS A 163 11.09 8.74 -5.75
C LYS A 163 10.33 7.63 -6.51
N GLN A 164 9.49 6.86 -5.82
CA GLN A 164 8.70 5.74 -6.35
C GLN A 164 7.29 6.14 -6.79
N GLY A 165 6.89 7.38 -6.50
CA GLY A 165 5.55 7.89 -6.80
C GLY A 165 5.39 8.36 -8.24
N ALA A 166 4.13 8.53 -8.66
CA ALA A 166 3.79 8.91 -10.01
C ALA A 166 4.29 10.31 -10.40
N ALA A 167 4.49 11.21 -9.43
CA ALA A 167 5.02 12.57 -9.67
C ALA A 167 6.56 12.60 -9.84
N SER A 168 7.25 11.46 -9.74
CA SER A 168 8.69 11.39 -9.99
C SER A 168 9.01 11.34 -11.48
N ILE A 169 10.28 11.60 -11.80
CA ILE A 169 10.79 11.44 -13.19
C ILE A 169 11.04 9.98 -13.58
N MET A 170 10.78 9.04 -12.68
CA MET A 170 11.17 7.63 -12.85
C MET A 170 10.55 7.00 -14.11
N LEU A 171 9.26 7.20 -14.34
CA LEU A 171 8.61 6.63 -15.52
C LEU A 171 9.20 7.20 -16.82
N HIS A 172 9.40 8.50 -16.89
CA HIS A 172 10.01 9.16 -18.03
C HIS A 172 11.42 8.62 -18.32
N ASP A 173 12.26 8.51 -17.28
CA ASP A 173 13.62 7.99 -17.42
C ASP A 173 13.64 6.53 -17.86
N MET A 174 12.74 5.73 -17.32
CA MET A 174 12.63 4.30 -17.69
C MET A 174 12.17 4.14 -19.15
N LEU A 175 11.16 4.91 -19.60
CA LEU A 175 10.71 4.90 -20.98
C LEU A 175 11.86 5.26 -21.94
N ARG A 176 12.58 6.35 -21.67
CA ARG A 176 13.74 6.76 -22.50
C ARG A 176 14.82 5.67 -22.55
N ARG A 177 15.10 5.01 -21.43
CA ARG A 177 16.07 3.90 -21.40
C ARG A 177 15.62 2.70 -22.23
N ILE A 178 14.34 2.34 -22.15
CA ILE A 178 13.76 1.25 -22.95
C ILE A 178 13.89 1.58 -24.44
N LEU A 179 13.44 2.76 -24.86
CA LEU A 179 13.43 3.18 -26.25
C LEU A 179 14.86 3.33 -26.83
N ARG A 180 15.82 3.83 -26.04
CA ARG A 180 17.24 3.84 -26.43
C ARG A 180 17.81 2.44 -26.65
N ASN A 181 17.45 1.49 -25.82
CA ASN A 181 17.88 0.09 -25.97
C ASN A 181 17.21 -0.61 -27.17
N MET A 182 16.23 0.03 -27.79
CA MET A 182 15.62 -0.40 -29.05
C MET A 182 16.23 0.33 -30.27
N ASP A 183 17.38 1.00 -30.07
CA ASP A 183 18.13 1.75 -31.08
C ASP A 183 17.37 2.94 -31.72
N LEU A 184 16.37 3.51 -31.00
CA LEU A 184 15.71 4.75 -31.43
C LEU A 184 16.60 5.96 -31.18
N SER A 185 16.61 6.90 -32.13
CA SER A 185 17.23 8.21 -31.98
C SER A 185 16.47 9.07 -30.95
N GLU A 186 17.11 10.13 -30.43
CA GLU A 186 16.47 11.04 -29.46
C GLU A 186 15.18 11.66 -30.00
N ASN A 187 15.14 12.02 -31.30
CA ASN A 187 13.95 12.57 -31.94
C ASN A 187 12.82 11.53 -32.00
N GLU A 188 13.11 10.30 -32.39
CA GLU A 188 12.12 9.21 -32.42
C GLU A 188 11.60 8.87 -31.02
N ILE A 189 12.44 8.98 -29.99
CA ILE A 189 12.05 8.81 -28.59
C ILE A 189 11.07 9.90 -28.18
N ASP A 190 11.38 11.17 -28.46
CA ASP A 190 10.53 12.31 -28.12
C ASP A 190 9.17 12.23 -28.84
N GLU A 191 9.18 11.88 -30.13
CA GLU A 191 7.96 11.65 -30.91
C GLU A 191 7.15 10.47 -30.35
N SER A 192 7.79 9.34 -30.02
CA SER A 192 7.13 8.17 -29.44
C SER A 192 6.47 8.45 -28.10
N ILE A 193 7.10 9.26 -27.25
CA ILE A 193 6.52 9.66 -25.94
C ILE A 193 5.37 10.64 -26.15
N TYR A 194 5.49 11.60 -27.07
CA TYR A 194 4.45 12.58 -27.36
C TYR A 194 3.18 11.95 -27.95
N ASP A 195 3.33 10.95 -28.82
CA ASP A 195 2.23 10.24 -29.47
C ASP A 195 1.67 9.09 -28.61
N ALA A 196 2.25 8.83 -27.43
CA ALA A 196 1.80 7.77 -26.54
C ALA A 196 0.43 8.07 -25.94
N MET A 197 -0.41 7.05 -25.82
CA MET A 197 -1.65 7.12 -25.05
C MET A 197 -1.39 6.66 -23.61
N LEU A 198 -1.74 7.51 -22.67
CA LEU A 198 -1.71 7.19 -21.23
C LEU A 198 -3.12 6.88 -20.76
N LEU A 199 -3.29 5.73 -20.12
CA LEU A 199 -4.51 5.36 -19.41
C LEU A 199 -4.21 5.27 -17.92
N SER A 200 -4.86 6.12 -17.13
CA SER A 200 -4.85 6.03 -15.67
C SER A 200 -5.99 5.15 -15.19
N VAL A 201 -5.71 4.21 -14.31
CA VAL A 201 -6.69 3.23 -13.81
C VAL A 201 -6.68 3.25 -12.30
N ASP A 202 -7.83 3.56 -11.72
CA ASP A 202 -8.04 3.61 -10.28
C ASP A 202 -9.39 3.02 -9.87
N VAL A 203 -9.64 2.87 -8.56
CA VAL A 203 -10.88 2.32 -8.01
C VAL A 203 -11.83 3.44 -7.61
N ALA A 204 -12.98 3.50 -8.25
CA ALA A 204 -14.01 4.47 -7.93
C ALA A 204 -14.88 4.03 -6.74
N HIS A 205 -15.37 5.03 -5.99
CA HIS A 205 -16.35 4.81 -4.92
C HIS A 205 -17.71 4.41 -5.49
N ALA A 206 -18.29 3.33 -4.96
CA ALA A 206 -19.67 2.98 -5.27
C ALA A 206 -20.64 3.75 -4.37
N LEU A 207 -21.91 3.83 -4.81
CA LEU A 207 -23.00 4.41 -4.02
C LEU A 207 -23.09 3.74 -2.65
N HIS A 208 -22.86 4.52 -1.61
CA HIS A 208 -22.96 4.03 -0.23
C HIS A 208 -24.43 3.82 0.17
N PRO A 209 -24.85 2.60 0.56
CA PRO A 209 -26.27 2.29 0.78
C PRO A 209 -26.91 3.12 1.89
N ASN A 210 -26.14 3.48 2.92
CA ASN A 210 -26.60 4.24 4.09
C ASN A 210 -26.29 5.74 4.01
N LYS A 211 -25.62 6.21 2.94
CA LYS A 211 -25.16 7.61 2.76
C LYS A 211 -25.31 8.06 1.31
N LYS A 212 -26.48 7.80 0.73
CA LYS A 212 -26.76 8.10 -0.68
C LYS A 212 -26.64 9.59 -1.01
N GLU A 213 -26.86 10.44 -0.03
CA GLU A 213 -26.76 11.90 -0.13
C GLU A 213 -25.32 12.43 -0.29
N LYS A 214 -24.31 11.56 -0.12
CA LYS A 214 -22.90 11.92 -0.30
C LYS A 214 -22.41 11.74 -1.74
N MET A 215 -23.23 11.14 -2.60
CA MET A 215 -22.89 10.87 -4.01
C MET A 215 -23.65 11.82 -4.92
N ASP A 216 -23.15 11.99 -6.15
CA ASP A 216 -23.82 12.74 -7.19
C ASP A 216 -25.28 12.26 -7.36
N ILE A 217 -26.21 13.22 -7.47
CA ILE A 217 -27.63 12.93 -7.57
C ILE A 217 -27.99 12.30 -8.92
N THR A 218 -27.23 12.65 -9.96
CA THR A 218 -27.52 12.26 -11.35
C THR A 218 -26.67 11.09 -11.80
N ASN A 219 -25.42 10.99 -11.35
CA ASN A 219 -24.44 10.01 -11.81
C ASN A 219 -23.99 9.12 -10.65
N LYS A 220 -24.77 8.08 -10.35
CA LYS A 220 -24.54 7.20 -9.20
C LYS A 220 -23.80 5.94 -9.64
N PRO A 221 -22.51 5.77 -9.34
CA PRO A 221 -21.81 4.53 -9.60
C PRO A 221 -22.37 3.43 -8.69
N VAL A 222 -22.86 2.36 -9.28
CA VAL A 222 -23.39 1.19 -8.55
C VAL A 222 -22.43 0.02 -8.74
N ILE A 223 -22.17 -0.73 -7.67
CA ILE A 223 -21.34 -1.95 -7.74
C ILE A 223 -21.87 -2.86 -8.85
N CYS A 224 -20.96 -3.40 -9.66
CA CYS A 224 -21.23 -4.28 -10.80
C CYS A 224 -21.90 -3.63 -12.01
N LEU A 225 -22.14 -2.32 -12.03
CA LEU A 225 -22.55 -1.61 -13.23
C LEU A 225 -21.39 -0.79 -13.75
N LEU A 226 -21.04 -1.03 -15.02
CA LEU A 226 -19.92 -0.37 -15.69
C LEU A 226 -20.32 1.07 -16.05
N TYR A 227 -20.18 1.99 -15.10
CA TYR A 227 -20.21 3.42 -15.36
C TYR A 227 -18.81 3.98 -15.12
N THR A 228 -18.25 4.59 -16.14
CA THR A 228 -17.03 5.38 -16.01
C THR A 228 -17.35 6.65 -15.26
N SER A 229 -16.83 6.84 -14.07
CA SER A 229 -16.69 8.18 -13.51
C SER A 229 -15.46 8.80 -14.15
N ASP A 230 -15.59 10.03 -14.64
CA ASP A 230 -14.44 10.79 -15.11
C ASP A 230 -13.70 11.33 -13.89
N ALA A 231 -12.47 10.89 -13.68
CA ALA A 231 -11.61 11.35 -12.58
C ALA A 231 -11.24 12.84 -12.69
N ALA A 232 -11.55 13.50 -13.81
CA ALA A 232 -11.34 14.94 -14.00
C ALA A 232 -12.36 15.82 -13.26
N ASP A 233 -13.43 15.26 -12.75
CA ASP A 233 -14.50 15.99 -12.03
C ASP A 233 -14.24 16.09 -10.51
N GLU A 234 -13.13 15.59 -9.99
CA GLU A 234 -12.78 15.61 -8.55
C GLU A 234 -11.73 16.66 -8.16
N LEU A 235 -11.48 17.67 -9.01
CA LEU A 235 -10.56 18.79 -8.72
C LEU A 235 -11.32 20.06 -8.33
#